data_44bd7a482574c28d2d658a5bd3ab47c5
#
_entry.id   44bd7a482574c28d2d658a5bd3ab47c5
#
_cell.length_a   1.000
_cell.length_b   1.000
_cell.length_c   1.000
_cell.angle_alpha   90.00
_cell.angle_beta   90.00
_cell.angle_gamma   90.00
#
_symmetry.space_group_name_H-M   'P 1'
#
loop_
_entity.id
_entity.type
_entity.pdbx_description
1 polymer ?
#
loop_
_entity_poly.entity_id
_entity_poly.type
_entity_poly.pdbx_seq_one_letter_code
_entity_poly.pdbx_strand_id
1 'polypeptide(L)'
;MEGNLTKGPILKTLTKLAIPIMASSFLGTLYNLTDMAWIGLLGSKAVAGVGVGGMYTWLSQGLASMARMGGQVQVAQCIGKGNRDEANKYAQTAVQLATLMGLVYAAIVLLFLHRLIGFFHLDDAEAIAAAFSYTRIACGLIVFSFLTFTLTGIYTAQGDSKTPFIANLIGLVINMILDPVLILGPGPLPELGVAGAAIATVTAQGIVMSVMIIGIFVQKKDNVLKGIRLFARIPMEYVSGICKIGIPTALQGMAYCVISMVLARMVSVFGAEAVAVQRVGGQIESISWNTADGFAAALNAFVGQNYGANKMDRVKKGYRASLWTGGIWGWIITAIFVFVPKPIARIFFHEATAIEIAVDYLIIVGLSEAFMCVELMTVGALSGLGKTHLCSVISIIFTGARIPLAILLCRTALGLNGIWCAVSSSSIVKGIIFVATFFWITRSSRILKNNSRL
;
A
#
# COMPACT_ATOMS: atom_id res chain seq x y z
N MET A 1 8.33 15.41 23.30
CA MET A 1 7.75 16.26 22.23
C MET A 1 7.83 15.63 20.83
N GLU A 2 8.21 14.38 20.70
CA GLU A 2 8.09 13.60 19.46
C GLU A 2 6.64 13.11 19.35
N GLY A 3 5.97 13.34 18.27
CA GLY A 3 4.56 12.97 18.03
C GLY A 3 3.62 14.14 17.76
N ASN A 4 3.99 15.37 18.09
CA ASN A 4 3.16 16.54 17.78
C ASN A 4 3.55 17.15 16.42
N LEU A 5 2.81 16.77 15.37
CA LEU A 5 3.06 17.27 14.01
C LEU A 5 2.56 18.71 13.78
N THR A 6 1.93 19.33 14.80
CA THR A 6 1.37 20.68 14.69
C THR A 6 2.35 21.79 15.03
N LYS A 7 3.60 21.44 15.43
CA LYS A 7 4.67 22.38 15.81
C LYS A 7 5.96 22.08 15.05
N GLY A 8 6.91 23.03 15.06
CA GLY A 8 8.25 22.88 14.49
C GLY A 8 8.34 23.08 12.96
N PRO A 9 9.56 22.96 12.37
CA PRO A 9 9.79 23.11 10.93
C PRO A 9 9.09 22.03 10.12
N ILE A 10 8.33 22.43 9.12
CA ILE A 10 7.43 21.53 8.39
C ILE A 10 8.18 20.42 7.66
N LEU A 11 9.17 20.77 6.85
CA LEU A 11 9.94 19.80 6.05
C LEU A 11 10.65 18.78 6.95
N LYS A 12 11.31 19.24 8.01
CA LYS A 12 11.99 18.35 8.97
C LYS A 12 11.01 17.39 9.66
N THR A 13 9.81 17.88 9.98
CA THR A 13 8.76 17.04 10.61
C THR A 13 8.26 15.97 9.63
N LEU A 14 7.98 16.35 8.37
CA LEU A 14 7.54 15.43 7.34
C LEU A 14 8.61 14.39 7.00
N THR A 15 9.86 14.81 6.77
CA THR A 15 10.97 13.91 6.42
C THR A 15 11.28 12.92 7.55
N LYS A 16 11.26 13.39 8.81
CA LYS A 16 11.47 12.51 9.98
C LYS A 16 10.40 11.41 10.09
N LEU A 17 9.17 11.72 9.68
CA LEU A 17 8.08 10.75 9.67
C LEU A 17 8.12 9.87 8.42
N ALA A 18 8.43 10.43 7.25
CA ALA A 18 8.41 9.75 5.97
C ALA A 18 9.54 8.71 5.82
N ILE A 19 10.78 9.04 6.23
CA ILE A 19 11.93 8.15 6.03
C ILE A 19 11.72 6.74 6.61
N PRO A 20 11.26 6.54 7.86
CA PRO A 20 11.01 5.20 8.37
C PRO A 20 9.87 4.48 7.63
N ILE A 21 8.84 5.21 7.15
CA ILE A 21 7.75 4.61 6.37
C ILE A 21 8.28 4.13 5.03
N MET A 22 9.04 4.95 4.32
CA MET A 22 9.70 4.59 3.06
C MET A 22 10.59 3.36 3.25
N ALA A 23 11.43 3.37 4.29
CA ALA A 23 12.29 2.24 4.63
C ALA A 23 11.46 0.97 4.89
N SER A 24 10.33 1.06 5.60
CA SER A 24 9.41 -0.08 5.80
C SER A 24 8.85 -0.62 4.47
N SER A 25 8.53 0.24 3.51
CA SER A 25 8.05 -0.18 2.18
C SER A 25 9.14 -0.92 1.40
N PHE A 26 10.39 -0.46 1.47
CA PHE A 26 11.54 -1.18 0.88
C PHE A 26 11.81 -2.51 1.58
N LEU A 27 11.70 -2.58 2.91
CA LEU A 27 11.79 -3.84 3.64
C LEU A 27 10.70 -4.82 3.18
N GLY A 28 9.48 -4.35 2.95
CA GLY A 28 8.40 -5.16 2.41
C GLY A 28 8.70 -5.73 1.02
N THR A 29 9.32 -4.95 0.13
CA THR A 29 9.77 -5.43 -1.18
C THR A 29 10.88 -6.48 -1.04
N LEU A 30 11.86 -6.24 -0.18
CA LEU A 30 12.95 -7.17 0.09
C LEU A 30 12.43 -8.49 0.69
N TYR A 31 11.46 -8.40 1.61
CA TYR A 31 10.76 -9.55 2.17
C TYR A 31 10.15 -10.42 1.06
N ASN A 32 9.35 -9.83 0.17
CA ASN A 32 8.70 -10.56 -0.91
C ASN A 32 9.71 -11.19 -1.87
N LEU A 33 10.81 -10.50 -2.18
CA LEU A 33 11.86 -11.04 -3.05
C LEU A 33 12.59 -12.22 -2.42
N THR A 34 12.89 -12.15 -1.12
CA THR A 34 13.57 -13.22 -0.39
C THR A 34 12.69 -14.46 -0.26
N ASP A 35 11.42 -14.28 0.10
CA ASP A 35 10.43 -15.36 0.19
C ASP A 35 10.26 -16.07 -1.15
N MET A 36 10.09 -15.30 -2.24
CA MET A 36 10.02 -15.88 -3.60
C MET A 36 11.30 -16.59 -4.05
N ALA A 37 12.47 -16.13 -3.59
CA ALA A 37 13.74 -16.81 -3.91
C ALA A 37 13.81 -18.19 -3.26
N TRP A 38 13.42 -18.32 -2.00
CA TRP A 38 13.37 -19.61 -1.30
C TRP A 38 12.31 -20.55 -1.87
N ILE A 39 11.11 -20.05 -2.17
CA ILE A 39 10.04 -20.84 -2.82
C ILE A 39 10.49 -21.30 -4.21
N GLY A 40 11.25 -20.46 -4.92
CA GLY A 40 11.82 -20.80 -6.24
C GLY A 40 12.68 -22.06 -6.24
N LEU A 41 13.36 -22.38 -5.13
CA LEU A 41 14.14 -23.61 -4.99
C LEU A 41 13.27 -24.88 -4.96
N LEU A 42 11.99 -24.77 -4.60
CA LEU A 42 11.04 -25.89 -4.64
C LEU A 42 10.49 -26.17 -6.05
N GLY A 43 10.82 -25.32 -7.02
CA GLY A 43 10.42 -25.46 -8.42
C GLY A 43 9.22 -24.61 -8.83
N SER A 44 8.97 -24.61 -10.14
CA SER A 44 7.97 -23.75 -10.77
C SER A 44 6.52 -24.04 -10.32
N LYS A 45 6.21 -25.29 -10.00
CA LYS A 45 4.88 -25.71 -9.50
C LYS A 45 4.57 -25.09 -8.13
N ALA A 46 5.55 -25.09 -7.22
CA ALA A 46 5.43 -24.44 -5.91
C ALA A 46 5.24 -22.94 -6.06
N VAL A 47 6.02 -22.29 -6.93
CA VAL A 47 5.88 -20.86 -7.23
C VAL A 47 4.50 -20.53 -7.79
N ALA A 48 3.96 -21.36 -8.68
CA ALA A 48 2.61 -21.17 -9.24
C ALA A 48 1.54 -21.28 -8.15
N GLY A 49 1.62 -22.30 -7.28
CA GLY A 49 0.69 -22.49 -6.17
C GLY A 49 0.72 -21.34 -5.17
N VAL A 50 1.91 -20.90 -4.75
CA VAL A 50 2.08 -19.73 -3.87
C VAL A 50 1.61 -18.45 -4.54
N GLY A 51 1.81 -18.31 -5.85
CA GLY A 51 1.31 -17.19 -6.64
C GLY A 51 -0.20 -17.04 -6.55
N VAL A 52 -0.94 -18.14 -6.65
CA VAL A 52 -2.41 -18.18 -6.48
C VAL A 52 -2.80 -17.77 -5.05
N GLY A 53 -2.17 -18.36 -4.03
CA GLY A 53 -2.43 -18.00 -2.64
C GLY A 53 -2.09 -16.54 -2.34
N GLY A 54 -1.01 -16.03 -2.92
CA GLY A 54 -0.57 -14.64 -2.83
C GLY A 54 -1.60 -13.63 -3.35
N MET A 55 -2.39 -13.99 -4.38
CA MET A 55 -3.47 -13.10 -4.87
C MET A 55 -4.54 -12.87 -3.81
N TYR A 56 -4.89 -13.91 -3.02
CA TYR A 56 -5.86 -13.76 -1.93
C TYR A 56 -5.29 -12.95 -0.75
N THR A 57 -4.01 -13.11 -0.43
CA THR A 57 -3.37 -12.26 0.59
C THR A 57 -3.29 -10.80 0.12
N TRP A 58 -3.05 -10.55 -1.16
CA TRP A 58 -3.05 -9.20 -1.73
C TRP A 58 -4.44 -8.55 -1.72
N LEU A 59 -5.49 -9.31 -2.08
CA LEU A 59 -6.87 -8.85 -1.99
C LEU A 59 -7.24 -8.46 -0.55
N SER A 60 -6.76 -9.23 0.44
CA SER A 60 -6.99 -8.93 1.86
C SER A 60 -6.41 -7.58 2.29
N GLN A 61 -5.27 -7.16 1.72
CA GLN A 61 -4.66 -5.86 2.02
C GLN A 61 -5.56 -4.70 1.55
N GLY A 62 -6.24 -4.86 0.42
CA GLY A 62 -7.26 -3.91 -0.03
C GLY A 62 -8.36 -3.71 1.02
N LEU A 63 -8.87 -4.80 1.59
CA LEU A 63 -9.87 -4.75 2.67
C LEU A 63 -9.28 -4.18 3.96
N ALA A 64 -8.08 -4.59 4.37
CA ALA A 64 -7.41 -4.09 5.57
C ALA A 64 -7.16 -2.57 5.51
N SER A 65 -7.00 -2.01 4.31
CA SER A 65 -6.85 -0.57 4.10
C SER A 65 -8.03 0.24 4.64
N MET A 66 -9.22 -0.36 4.75
CA MET A 66 -10.41 0.27 5.31
C MET A 66 -10.21 0.65 6.78
N ALA A 67 -9.83 -0.30 7.63
CA ALA A 67 -9.58 -0.06 9.05
C ALA A 67 -8.34 0.81 9.27
N ARG A 68 -7.27 0.57 8.49
CA ARG A 68 -6.03 1.36 8.52
C ARG A 68 -6.29 2.83 8.22
N MET A 69 -6.84 3.16 7.04
CA MET A 69 -7.01 4.53 6.60
C MET A 69 -8.06 5.27 7.43
N GLY A 70 -9.20 4.61 7.71
CA GLY A 70 -10.25 5.16 8.56
C GLY A 70 -9.75 5.47 9.95
N GLY A 71 -9.02 4.53 10.58
CA GLY A 71 -8.41 4.70 11.89
C GLY A 71 -7.33 5.78 11.89
N GLN A 72 -6.40 5.75 10.94
CA GLN A 72 -5.31 6.72 10.84
C GLN A 72 -5.81 8.16 10.75
N VAL A 73 -6.78 8.43 9.87
CA VAL A 73 -7.29 9.79 9.65
C VAL A 73 -8.06 10.29 10.86
N GLN A 74 -8.98 9.48 11.41
CA GLN A 74 -9.77 9.87 12.59
C GLN A 74 -8.90 10.11 13.82
N VAL A 75 -7.99 9.19 14.10
CA VAL A 75 -7.03 9.33 15.22
C VAL A 75 -6.15 10.57 15.04
N ALA A 76 -5.61 10.82 13.84
CA ALA A 76 -4.80 12.00 13.58
C ALA A 76 -5.58 13.31 13.81
N GLN A 77 -6.83 13.39 13.34
CA GLN A 77 -7.68 14.56 13.52
C GLN A 77 -8.04 14.78 15.00
N CYS A 78 -8.37 13.73 15.74
CA CYS A 78 -8.67 13.82 17.17
C CYS A 78 -7.45 14.24 18.00
N ILE A 79 -6.26 13.73 17.69
CA ILE A 79 -5.00 14.19 18.31
C ILE A 79 -4.77 15.67 18.01
N GLY A 80 -5.04 16.11 16.79
CA GLY A 80 -4.95 17.51 16.39
C GLY A 80 -5.88 18.42 17.17
N LYS A 81 -7.12 17.98 17.44
CA LYS A 81 -8.11 18.67 18.29
C LYS A 81 -7.72 18.69 19.77
N GLY A 82 -6.73 17.89 20.18
CA GLY A 82 -6.36 17.71 21.60
C GLY A 82 -7.28 16.74 22.36
N ASN A 83 -8.21 16.07 21.67
CA ASN A 83 -9.16 15.13 22.27
C ASN A 83 -8.60 13.69 22.21
N ARG A 84 -7.82 13.32 23.22
CA ARG A 84 -7.17 12.01 23.30
C ARG A 84 -8.14 10.87 23.58
N ASP A 85 -9.19 11.13 24.36
CA ASP A 85 -10.18 10.10 24.69
C ASP A 85 -10.93 9.66 23.43
N GLU A 86 -11.30 10.61 22.59
CA GLU A 86 -11.93 10.33 21.31
C GLU A 86 -10.95 9.60 20.35
N ALA A 87 -9.69 10.03 20.34
CA ALA A 87 -8.65 9.34 19.57
C ALA A 87 -8.45 7.88 20.02
N ASN A 88 -8.47 7.60 21.33
CA ASN A 88 -8.42 6.25 21.88
C ASN A 88 -9.61 5.41 21.43
N LYS A 89 -10.83 5.95 21.47
CA LYS A 89 -12.05 5.26 21.01
C LYS A 89 -11.99 4.93 19.52
N TYR A 90 -11.53 5.84 18.67
CA TYR A 90 -11.31 5.55 17.25
C TYR A 90 -10.21 4.50 17.03
N ALA A 91 -9.11 4.57 17.78
CA ALA A 91 -8.04 3.56 17.71
C ALA A 91 -8.56 2.18 18.12
N GLN A 92 -9.31 2.09 19.23
CA GLN A 92 -9.95 0.85 19.68
C GLN A 92 -10.91 0.30 18.63
N THR A 93 -11.78 1.15 18.05
CA THR A 93 -12.71 0.76 17.00
C THR A 93 -11.99 0.23 15.77
N ALA A 94 -10.91 0.90 15.34
CA ALA A 94 -10.12 0.46 14.18
C ALA A 94 -9.50 -0.91 14.41
N VAL A 95 -8.94 -1.17 15.61
CA VAL A 95 -8.35 -2.47 15.97
C VAL A 95 -9.42 -3.57 16.02
N GLN A 96 -10.58 -3.30 16.62
CA GLN A 96 -11.69 -4.27 16.68
C GLN A 96 -12.25 -4.56 15.29
N LEU A 97 -12.41 -3.55 14.45
CA LEU A 97 -12.88 -3.71 13.07
C LEU A 97 -11.88 -4.52 12.24
N ALA A 98 -10.57 -4.24 12.38
CA ALA A 98 -9.52 -5.01 11.73
C ALA A 98 -9.53 -6.48 12.16
N THR A 99 -9.70 -6.74 13.47
CA THR A 99 -9.81 -8.11 14.00
C THR A 99 -11.02 -8.82 13.42
N LEU A 100 -12.18 -8.18 13.45
CA LEU A 100 -13.41 -8.77 12.92
C LEU A 100 -13.28 -9.05 11.41
N MET A 101 -12.79 -8.08 10.65
CA MET A 101 -12.62 -8.23 9.19
C MET A 101 -11.61 -9.32 8.86
N GLY A 102 -10.49 -9.41 9.60
CA GLY A 102 -9.49 -10.46 9.42
C GLY A 102 -10.06 -11.86 9.71
N LEU A 103 -10.83 -12.01 10.78
CA LEU A 103 -11.48 -13.27 11.12
C LEU A 103 -12.57 -13.66 10.12
N VAL A 104 -13.40 -12.70 9.69
CA VAL A 104 -14.43 -12.93 8.66
C VAL A 104 -13.79 -13.30 7.33
N TYR A 105 -12.73 -12.60 6.93
CA TYR A 105 -11.99 -12.92 5.71
C TYR A 105 -11.38 -14.33 5.76
N ALA A 106 -10.72 -14.69 6.88
CA ALA A 106 -10.17 -16.02 7.09
C ALA A 106 -11.28 -17.09 7.00
N ALA A 107 -12.40 -16.88 7.67
CA ALA A 107 -13.53 -17.80 7.63
C ALA A 107 -14.07 -18.00 6.21
N ILE A 108 -14.28 -16.91 5.46
CA ILE A 108 -14.76 -16.98 4.05
C ILE A 108 -13.75 -17.74 3.20
N VAL A 109 -12.46 -17.41 3.27
CA VAL A 109 -11.45 -18.09 2.45
C VAL A 109 -11.35 -19.57 2.80
N LEU A 110 -11.36 -19.93 4.08
CA LEU A 110 -11.29 -21.34 4.51
C LEU A 110 -12.53 -22.13 4.12
N LEU A 111 -13.73 -21.56 4.24
CA LEU A 111 -14.99 -22.21 3.85
C LEU A 111 -15.08 -22.46 2.35
N PHE A 112 -14.60 -21.51 1.55
CA PHE A 112 -14.68 -21.58 0.09
C PHE A 112 -13.35 -21.96 -0.57
N LEU A 113 -12.37 -22.48 0.18
CA LEU A 113 -10.99 -22.71 -0.26
C LEU A 113 -10.93 -23.51 -1.57
N HIS A 114 -11.69 -24.61 -1.69
CA HIS A 114 -11.72 -25.44 -2.90
C HIS A 114 -12.25 -24.68 -4.12
N ARG A 115 -13.29 -23.87 -3.95
CA ARG A 115 -13.85 -23.09 -5.06
C ARG A 115 -12.92 -21.97 -5.48
N LEU A 116 -12.26 -21.32 -4.52
CA LEU A 116 -11.33 -20.21 -4.76
C LEU A 116 -10.09 -20.69 -5.53
N ILE A 117 -9.50 -21.82 -5.14
CA ILE A 117 -8.35 -22.38 -5.87
C ILE A 117 -8.79 -22.96 -7.21
N GLY A 118 -9.94 -23.66 -7.27
CA GLY A 118 -10.49 -24.18 -8.51
C GLY A 118 -10.80 -23.11 -9.57
N PHE A 119 -11.03 -21.85 -9.16
CA PHE A 119 -11.23 -20.73 -10.08
C PHE A 119 -10.04 -20.50 -11.03
N PHE A 120 -8.82 -20.83 -10.60
CA PHE A 120 -7.61 -20.63 -11.40
C PHE A 120 -7.32 -21.73 -12.41
N HIS A 121 -8.10 -22.83 -12.39
CA HIS A 121 -7.95 -23.95 -13.33
C HIS A 121 -6.48 -24.42 -13.48
N LEU A 122 -5.81 -24.65 -12.34
CA LEU A 122 -4.48 -25.23 -12.36
C LEU A 122 -4.55 -26.70 -12.81
N ASP A 123 -3.73 -27.07 -13.78
CA ASP A 123 -3.74 -28.43 -14.36
C ASP A 123 -2.86 -29.42 -13.57
N ASP A 124 -1.95 -28.94 -12.74
CA ASP A 124 -0.97 -29.74 -12.01
C ASP A 124 -1.39 -29.97 -10.55
N ALA A 125 -1.46 -31.25 -10.15
CA ALA A 125 -1.86 -31.65 -8.80
C ALA A 125 -0.92 -31.12 -7.71
N GLU A 126 0.39 -31.01 -7.96
CA GLU A 126 1.36 -30.48 -6.99
C GLU A 126 1.19 -28.96 -6.82
N ALA A 127 0.93 -28.22 -7.90
CA ALA A 127 0.63 -26.79 -7.85
C ALA A 127 -0.68 -26.53 -7.09
N ILE A 128 -1.69 -27.38 -7.30
CA ILE A 128 -2.96 -27.30 -6.55
C ILE A 128 -2.71 -27.55 -5.07
N ALA A 129 -1.97 -28.61 -4.70
CA ALA A 129 -1.64 -28.91 -3.31
C ALA A 129 -0.85 -27.78 -2.63
N ALA A 130 0.11 -27.20 -3.34
CA ALA A 130 0.89 -26.03 -2.90
C ALA A 130 -0.04 -24.82 -2.65
N ALA A 131 -0.96 -24.52 -3.58
CA ALA A 131 -1.93 -23.44 -3.43
C ALA A 131 -2.85 -23.66 -2.23
N PHE A 132 -3.32 -24.89 -2.00
CA PHE A 132 -4.13 -25.23 -0.83
C PHE A 132 -3.37 -25.03 0.47
N SER A 133 -2.16 -25.57 0.56
CA SER A 133 -1.34 -25.49 1.77
C SER A 133 -1.00 -24.04 2.13
N TYR A 134 -0.54 -23.27 1.15
CA TYR A 134 -0.20 -21.86 1.35
C TYR A 134 -1.42 -21.03 1.75
N THR A 135 -2.49 -21.09 0.97
CA THR A 135 -3.68 -20.27 1.18
C THR A 135 -4.36 -20.60 2.52
N ARG A 136 -4.44 -21.89 2.88
CA ARG A 136 -5.01 -22.33 4.16
C ARG A 136 -4.29 -21.70 5.36
N ILE A 137 -2.97 -21.67 5.34
CA ILE A 137 -2.16 -21.15 6.45
C ILE A 137 -2.11 -19.64 6.42
N ALA A 138 -1.72 -19.04 5.28
CA ALA A 138 -1.54 -17.60 5.14
C ALA A 138 -2.84 -16.82 5.32
N CYS A 139 -3.94 -17.26 4.70
CA CYS A 139 -5.25 -16.63 4.85
C CYS A 139 -5.97 -17.07 6.14
N GLY A 140 -5.72 -18.25 6.67
CA GLY A 140 -6.31 -18.70 7.93
C GLY A 140 -5.88 -17.86 9.13
N LEU A 141 -4.66 -17.34 9.10
CA LEU A 141 -4.08 -16.48 10.14
C LEU A 141 -3.87 -15.03 9.69
N ILE A 142 -4.58 -14.59 8.65
CA ILE A 142 -4.46 -13.27 8.06
C ILE A 142 -4.77 -12.13 9.03
N VAL A 143 -5.44 -12.43 10.13
CA VAL A 143 -5.77 -11.45 11.18
C VAL A 143 -4.54 -10.70 11.69
N PHE A 144 -3.36 -11.36 11.74
CA PHE A 144 -2.11 -10.69 12.13
C PHE A 144 -1.73 -9.58 11.16
N SER A 145 -1.90 -9.81 9.85
CA SER A 145 -1.65 -8.79 8.82
C SER A 145 -2.63 -7.63 8.94
N PHE A 146 -3.93 -7.89 9.13
CA PHE A 146 -4.93 -6.83 9.34
C PHE A 146 -4.59 -5.95 10.55
N LEU A 147 -4.20 -6.57 11.65
CA LEU A 147 -3.81 -5.86 12.87
C LEU A 147 -2.51 -5.06 12.66
N THR A 148 -1.49 -5.67 12.09
CA THR A 148 -0.22 -4.99 11.79
C THR A 148 -0.43 -3.76 10.88
N PHE A 149 -1.25 -3.90 9.85
CA PHE A 149 -1.59 -2.79 8.94
C PHE A 149 -2.31 -1.65 9.68
N THR A 150 -3.28 -1.98 10.50
CA THR A 150 -4.08 -1.00 11.26
C THR A 150 -3.24 -0.33 12.35
N LEU A 151 -2.45 -1.08 13.11
CA LEU A 151 -1.53 -0.54 14.11
C LEU A 151 -0.51 0.42 13.48
N THR A 152 0.06 0.06 12.32
CA THR A 152 0.96 0.95 11.55
C THR A 152 0.30 2.28 11.25
N GLY A 153 -0.97 2.28 10.80
CA GLY A 153 -1.74 3.50 10.55
C GLY A 153 -1.93 4.34 11.82
N ILE A 154 -2.27 3.72 12.95
CA ILE A 154 -2.49 4.43 14.22
C ILE A 154 -1.18 4.99 14.77
N TYR A 155 -0.06 4.27 14.70
CA TYR A 155 1.26 4.77 15.06
C TYR A 155 1.66 5.97 14.20
N THR A 156 1.45 5.86 12.88
CA THR A 156 1.70 6.97 11.94
C THR A 156 0.84 8.20 12.27
N ALA A 157 -0.43 8.00 12.62
CA ALA A 157 -1.34 9.06 13.05
C ALA A 157 -0.84 9.81 14.29
N GLN A 158 -0.15 9.11 15.19
CA GLN A 158 0.48 9.67 16.39
C GLN A 158 1.83 10.37 16.11
N GLY A 159 2.32 10.31 14.87
CA GLY A 159 3.63 10.84 14.48
C GLY A 159 4.79 9.91 14.83
N ASP A 160 4.53 8.64 15.10
CA ASP A 160 5.53 7.60 15.33
C ASP A 160 5.57 6.63 14.15
N SER A 161 6.57 6.75 13.31
CA SER A 161 6.85 5.81 12.22
C SER A 161 8.03 4.87 12.54
N LYS A 162 8.77 5.14 13.63
CA LYS A 162 9.93 4.34 14.00
C LYS A 162 9.53 3.00 14.57
N THR A 163 8.49 2.96 15.41
CA THR A 163 8.02 1.71 16.03
C THR A 163 7.56 0.70 14.97
N PRO A 164 6.69 1.06 13.99
CA PRO A 164 6.36 0.16 12.89
C PRO A 164 7.58 -0.24 12.05
N PHE A 165 8.51 0.67 11.79
CA PHE A 165 9.73 0.36 11.04
C PHE A 165 10.59 -0.69 11.75
N ILE A 166 10.86 -0.52 13.05
CA ILE A 166 11.64 -1.49 13.84
C ILE A 166 10.92 -2.84 13.89
N ALA A 167 9.60 -2.85 14.08
CA ALA A 167 8.82 -4.06 14.09
C ALA A 167 8.92 -4.82 12.75
N ASN A 168 8.76 -4.11 11.62
CA ASN A 168 8.88 -4.68 10.29
C ASN A 168 10.30 -5.19 10.00
N LEU A 169 11.34 -4.47 10.46
CA LEU A 169 12.73 -4.92 10.32
C LEU A 169 12.99 -6.23 11.09
N ILE A 170 12.49 -6.33 12.32
CA ILE A 170 12.58 -7.56 13.12
C ILE A 170 11.83 -8.69 12.40
N GLY A 171 10.62 -8.43 11.91
CA GLY A 171 9.83 -9.41 11.17
C GLY A 171 10.54 -9.91 9.92
N LEU A 172 11.17 -9.01 9.15
CA LEU A 172 11.96 -9.39 7.96
C LEU A 172 13.13 -10.31 8.35
N VAL A 173 13.93 -9.93 9.33
CA VAL A 173 15.09 -10.73 9.77
C VAL A 173 14.64 -12.12 10.22
N ILE A 174 13.56 -12.22 11.00
CA ILE A 174 13.04 -13.50 11.46
C ILE A 174 12.50 -14.32 10.30
N ASN A 175 11.78 -13.72 9.35
CA ASN A 175 11.31 -14.44 8.17
C ASN A 175 12.47 -14.98 7.34
N MET A 176 13.50 -14.16 7.08
CA MET A 176 14.70 -14.60 6.34
C MET A 176 15.43 -15.79 6.99
N ILE A 177 15.34 -15.92 8.32
CA ILE A 177 15.90 -17.06 9.07
C ILE A 177 14.93 -18.25 9.02
N LEU A 178 13.64 -18.02 9.21
CA LEU A 178 12.64 -19.08 9.26
C LEU A 178 12.36 -19.72 7.91
N ASP A 179 12.42 -18.97 6.82
CA ASP A 179 12.16 -19.48 5.46
C ASP A 179 13.04 -20.69 5.12
N PRO A 180 14.38 -20.58 5.09
CA PRO A 180 15.22 -21.75 4.79
C PRO A 180 15.07 -22.88 5.80
N VAL A 181 14.83 -22.56 7.06
CA VAL A 181 14.66 -23.57 8.12
C VAL A 181 13.38 -24.38 7.95
N LEU A 182 12.28 -23.73 7.63
CA LEU A 182 10.97 -24.38 7.52
C LEU A 182 10.70 -24.91 6.10
N ILE A 183 11.25 -24.27 5.08
CA ILE A 183 11.08 -24.71 3.68
C ILE A 183 11.93 -25.94 3.40
N LEU A 184 13.22 -25.90 3.76
CA LEU A 184 14.20 -26.91 3.36
C LEU A 184 14.45 -27.99 4.46
N GLY A 185 14.05 -27.74 5.69
CA GLY A 185 14.18 -28.69 6.81
C GLY A 185 15.63 -29.14 7.06
N PRO A 186 16.61 -28.23 7.32
CA PRO A 186 17.98 -28.63 7.51
C PRO A 186 18.17 -29.51 8.77
N GLY A 187 18.86 -30.62 8.63
CA GLY A 187 19.18 -31.54 9.73
C GLY A 187 17.99 -32.36 10.19
N PRO A 188 17.63 -32.38 11.49
CA PRO A 188 16.53 -33.19 12.02
C PRO A 188 15.13 -32.60 11.81
N LEU A 189 15.04 -31.42 11.21
CA LEU A 189 13.77 -30.74 11.00
C LEU A 189 13.05 -31.28 9.76
N PRO A 190 11.73 -31.43 9.77
CA PRO A 190 10.99 -31.87 8.60
C PRO A 190 10.97 -30.78 7.53
N GLU A 191 11.17 -31.18 6.28
CA GLU A 191 10.95 -30.33 5.12
C GLU A 191 9.44 -30.06 4.96
N LEU A 192 9.03 -28.82 5.20
CA LEU A 192 7.62 -28.40 5.09
C LEU A 192 7.29 -27.78 3.74
N GLY A 193 8.30 -27.48 2.91
CA GLY A 193 8.12 -26.94 1.59
C GLY A 193 7.27 -25.63 1.61
N VAL A 194 6.25 -25.58 0.77
CA VAL A 194 5.34 -24.41 0.65
C VAL A 194 4.59 -24.10 1.95
N ALA A 195 4.22 -25.13 2.74
CA ALA A 195 3.61 -24.92 4.06
C ALA A 195 4.60 -24.23 5.02
N GLY A 196 5.89 -24.57 4.93
CA GLY A 196 6.96 -23.92 5.68
C GLY A 196 7.06 -22.43 5.40
N ALA A 197 7.00 -22.02 4.13
CA ALA A 197 6.98 -20.63 3.72
C ALA A 197 5.78 -19.87 4.30
N ALA A 198 4.58 -20.47 4.23
CA ALA A 198 3.38 -19.87 4.80
C ALA A 198 3.47 -19.71 6.33
N ILE A 199 4.01 -20.72 7.05
CA ILE A 199 4.20 -20.66 8.50
C ILE A 199 5.22 -19.59 8.87
N ALA A 200 6.35 -19.48 8.13
CA ALA A 200 7.36 -18.46 8.36
C ALA A 200 6.77 -17.06 8.21
N THR A 201 6.03 -16.82 7.12
CA THR A 201 5.33 -15.57 6.84
C THR A 201 4.38 -15.17 7.96
N VAL A 202 3.49 -16.08 8.37
CA VAL A 202 2.50 -15.80 9.42
C VAL A 202 3.16 -15.61 10.78
N THR A 203 4.19 -16.38 11.10
CA THR A 203 4.97 -16.22 12.35
C THR A 203 5.65 -14.85 12.37
N ALA A 204 6.28 -14.44 11.26
CA ALA A 204 6.89 -13.11 11.15
C ALA A 204 5.84 -12.01 11.37
N GLN A 205 4.66 -12.10 10.76
CA GLN A 205 3.56 -11.13 10.95
C GLN A 205 3.07 -11.10 12.41
N GLY A 206 2.96 -12.25 13.05
CA GLY A 206 2.60 -12.35 14.48
C GLY A 206 3.64 -11.68 15.38
N ILE A 207 4.92 -11.81 15.05
CA ILE A 207 6.02 -11.16 15.78
C ILE A 207 6.00 -9.65 15.54
N VAL A 208 5.81 -9.18 14.31
CA VAL A 208 5.65 -7.75 14.00
C VAL A 208 4.53 -7.14 14.83
N MET A 209 3.36 -7.79 14.85
CA MET A 209 2.24 -7.39 15.69
C MET A 209 2.61 -7.33 17.17
N SER A 210 3.28 -8.38 17.67
CA SER A 210 3.68 -8.48 19.08
C SER A 210 4.66 -7.38 19.46
N VAL A 211 5.65 -7.09 18.61
CA VAL A 211 6.61 -5.98 18.83
C VAL A 211 5.89 -4.63 18.88
N MET A 212 4.91 -4.41 18.00
CA MET A 212 4.11 -3.17 18.04
C MET A 212 3.28 -3.08 19.33
N ILE A 213 2.69 -4.18 19.79
CA ILE A 213 1.94 -4.22 21.07
C ILE A 213 2.87 -3.96 22.25
N ILE A 214 4.03 -4.61 22.30
CA ILE A 214 5.04 -4.37 23.34
C ILE A 214 5.47 -2.89 23.33
N GLY A 215 5.64 -2.32 22.15
CA GLY A 215 5.94 -0.89 21.98
C GLY A 215 4.94 0.05 22.67
N ILE A 216 3.66 -0.34 22.79
CA ILE A 216 2.64 0.44 23.51
C ILE A 216 2.98 0.56 25.01
N PHE A 217 3.49 -0.51 25.59
CA PHE A 217 3.79 -0.58 27.04
C PHE A 217 5.17 0.00 27.36
N VAL A 218 6.15 -0.21 26.49
CA VAL A 218 7.54 0.26 26.69
C VAL A 218 7.65 1.76 26.48
N GLN A 219 6.86 2.34 25.60
CA GLN A 219 6.89 3.78 25.37
C GLN A 219 6.38 4.53 26.61
N LYS A 220 7.26 5.39 27.20
CA LYS A 220 6.91 6.29 28.33
C LYS A 220 5.86 7.34 27.97
N LYS A 221 5.59 7.55 26.68
CA LYS A 221 4.63 8.53 26.17
C LYS A 221 3.19 8.01 26.32
N ASP A 222 2.25 8.93 26.46
CA ASP A 222 0.80 8.69 26.34
C ASP A 222 0.47 8.18 24.93
N ASN A 223 0.50 6.87 24.74
CA ASN A 223 0.11 6.25 23.50
C ASN A 223 -1.43 6.09 23.48
N VAL A 224 -2.05 6.51 22.37
CA VAL A 224 -3.50 6.40 22.16
C VAL A 224 -3.98 4.94 22.20
N LEU A 225 -3.10 3.99 21.98
CA LEU A 225 -3.41 2.55 22.07
C LEU A 225 -3.42 2.01 23.50
N LYS A 226 -3.02 2.78 24.51
CA LYS A 226 -3.08 2.32 25.91
C LYS A 226 -4.52 2.19 26.39
N GLY A 227 -4.81 1.06 27.05
CA GLY A 227 -6.12 0.80 27.64
C GLY A 227 -7.20 0.33 26.67
N ILE A 228 -6.84 -0.03 25.43
CA ILE A 228 -7.77 -0.64 24.46
C ILE A 228 -8.32 -1.95 25.01
N ARG A 229 -9.65 -2.08 24.95
CA ARG A 229 -10.39 -3.29 25.32
C ARG A 229 -11.03 -3.90 24.07
N LEU A 230 -10.48 -5.02 23.59
CA LEU A 230 -10.94 -5.67 22.36
C LEU A 230 -12.42 -6.08 22.37
N PHE A 231 -12.96 -6.43 23.54
CA PHE A 231 -14.35 -6.89 23.70
C PHE A 231 -15.30 -5.81 24.25
N ALA A 232 -14.83 -4.57 24.39
CA ALA A 232 -15.71 -3.48 24.84
C ALA A 232 -16.71 -3.11 23.74
N ARG A 233 -17.94 -2.79 24.13
CA ARG A 233 -18.99 -2.32 23.21
C ARG A 233 -18.59 -0.96 22.64
N ILE A 234 -18.63 -0.83 21.33
CA ILE A 234 -18.31 0.41 20.63
C ILE A 234 -19.59 1.07 20.14
N PRO A 235 -19.74 2.36 20.36
CA PRO A 235 -20.83 3.12 19.74
C PRO A 235 -20.70 3.10 18.21
N MET A 236 -21.83 2.91 17.53
CA MET A 236 -21.88 2.81 16.05
C MET A 236 -21.36 4.07 15.35
N GLU A 237 -21.33 5.19 16.04
CA GLU A 237 -20.78 6.46 15.56
C GLU A 237 -19.30 6.34 15.15
N TYR A 238 -18.47 5.68 15.98
CA TYR A 238 -17.04 5.47 15.68
C TYR A 238 -16.84 4.51 14.51
N VAL A 239 -17.65 3.45 14.43
CA VAL A 239 -17.64 2.53 13.29
C VAL A 239 -18.00 3.28 12.01
N SER A 240 -19.10 4.04 12.02
CA SER A 240 -19.53 4.86 10.89
C SER A 240 -18.45 5.87 10.46
N GLY A 241 -17.79 6.52 11.44
CA GLY A 241 -16.70 7.46 11.19
C GLY A 241 -15.51 6.82 10.45
N ILE A 242 -15.11 5.59 10.85
CA ILE A 242 -14.05 4.83 10.19
C ILE A 242 -14.49 4.37 8.80
N CYS A 243 -15.70 3.79 8.69
CA CYS A 243 -16.24 3.29 7.43
C CYS A 243 -16.38 4.38 6.37
N LYS A 244 -16.82 5.57 6.75
CA LYS A 244 -16.99 6.72 5.83
C LYS A 244 -15.68 7.11 5.14
N ILE A 245 -14.55 6.93 5.80
CA ILE A 245 -13.22 7.22 5.27
C ILE A 245 -12.61 5.97 4.62
N GLY A 246 -12.77 4.82 5.24
CA GLY A 246 -12.10 3.59 4.86
C GLY A 246 -12.73 2.86 3.68
N ILE A 247 -14.07 2.82 3.59
CA ILE A 247 -14.76 2.12 2.48
C ILE A 247 -14.35 2.68 1.11
N PRO A 248 -14.37 4.02 0.89
CA PRO A 248 -13.91 4.57 -0.38
C PRO A 248 -12.47 4.15 -0.72
N THR A 249 -11.58 4.15 0.27
CA THR A 249 -10.17 3.74 0.06
C THR A 249 -10.06 2.26 -0.31
N ALA A 250 -10.80 1.39 0.36
CA ALA A 250 -10.82 -0.04 0.05
C ALA A 250 -11.36 -0.31 -1.37
N LEU A 251 -12.46 0.34 -1.74
CA LEU A 251 -13.03 0.26 -3.09
C LEU A 251 -12.05 0.74 -4.16
N GLN A 252 -11.33 1.84 -3.90
CA GLN A 252 -10.28 2.33 -4.79
C GLN A 252 -9.17 1.30 -4.99
N GLY A 253 -8.68 0.70 -3.90
CA GLY A 253 -7.63 -0.33 -3.96
C GLY A 253 -8.09 -1.58 -4.73
N MET A 254 -9.30 -2.08 -4.46
CA MET A 254 -9.85 -3.23 -5.18
C MET A 254 -10.05 -2.93 -6.67
N ALA A 255 -10.60 -1.76 -7.01
CA ALA A 255 -10.77 -1.34 -8.40
C ALA A 255 -9.43 -1.25 -9.14
N TYR A 256 -8.39 -0.70 -8.49
CA TYR A 256 -7.05 -0.67 -9.04
C TYR A 256 -6.51 -2.07 -9.36
N CYS A 257 -6.69 -3.03 -8.44
CA CYS A 257 -6.29 -4.42 -8.66
C CYS A 257 -6.99 -5.04 -9.88
N VAL A 258 -8.31 -4.92 -9.95
CA VAL A 258 -9.10 -5.47 -11.07
C VAL A 258 -8.68 -4.85 -12.41
N ILE A 259 -8.54 -3.54 -12.46
CA ILE A 259 -8.12 -2.82 -13.67
C ILE A 259 -6.72 -3.25 -14.09
N SER A 260 -5.79 -3.37 -13.14
CA SER A 260 -4.41 -3.83 -13.41
C SER A 260 -4.38 -5.26 -13.95
N MET A 261 -5.24 -6.17 -13.45
CA MET A 261 -5.38 -7.53 -13.97
C MET A 261 -5.89 -7.53 -15.41
N VAL A 262 -6.87 -6.70 -15.75
CA VAL A 262 -7.38 -6.56 -17.12
C VAL A 262 -6.27 -6.05 -18.07
N LEU A 263 -5.54 -5.03 -17.66
CA LEU A 263 -4.43 -4.50 -18.46
C LEU A 263 -3.30 -5.53 -18.64
N ALA A 264 -2.97 -6.30 -17.60
CA ALA A 264 -1.98 -7.38 -17.69
C ALA A 264 -2.42 -8.47 -18.68
N ARG A 265 -3.72 -8.81 -18.71
CA ARG A 265 -4.28 -9.73 -19.71
C ARG A 265 -4.19 -9.14 -21.13
N MET A 266 -4.38 -7.85 -21.30
CA MET A 266 -4.21 -7.20 -22.61
C MET A 266 -2.77 -7.29 -23.10
N VAL A 267 -1.80 -7.10 -22.20
CA VAL A 267 -0.36 -7.23 -22.51
C VAL A 267 0.00 -8.66 -22.88
N SER A 268 -0.61 -9.67 -22.26
CA SER A 268 -0.29 -11.08 -22.53
C SER A 268 -0.59 -11.52 -23.98
N VAL A 269 -1.46 -10.80 -24.68
CA VAL A 269 -1.75 -11.03 -26.11
C VAL A 269 -0.53 -10.73 -27.00
N PHE A 270 0.40 -9.88 -26.52
CA PHE A 270 1.60 -9.48 -27.27
C PHE A 270 2.82 -10.40 -27.02
N GLY A 271 2.64 -11.47 -26.26
CA GLY A 271 3.65 -12.50 -26.04
C GLY A 271 4.31 -12.48 -24.66
N ALA A 272 5.12 -13.50 -24.41
CA ALA A 272 5.76 -13.72 -23.12
C ALA A 272 6.78 -12.63 -22.76
N GLU A 273 7.50 -12.09 -23.74
CA GLU A 273 8.48 -11.01 -23.54
C GLU A 273 7.81 -9.73 -23.04
N ALA A 274 6.66 -9.35 -23.61
CA ALA A 274 5.89 -8.19 -23.17
C ALA A 274 5.41 -8.34 -21.72
N VAL A 275 4.95 -9.53 -21.33
CA VAL A 275 4.54 -9.84 -19.95
C VAL A 275 5.74 -9.75 -18.99
N ALA A 276 6.88 -10.32 -19.39
CA ALA A 276 8.11 -10.26 -18.60
C ALA A 276 8.58 -8.82 -18.40
N VAL A 277 8.56 -8.01 -19.45
CA VAL A 277 8.95 -6.61 -19.41
C VAL A 277 7.99 -5.82 -18.49
N GLN A 278 6.69 -5.99 -18.62
CA GLN A 278 5.73 -5.31 -17.73
C GLN A 278 5.94 -5.71 -16.27
N ARG A 279 6.23 -6.96 -15.97
CA ARG A 279 6.45 -7.46 -14.61
C ARG A 279 7.72 -6.89 -13.99
N VAL A 280 8.84 -6.96 -14.72
CA VAL A 280 10.12 -6.41 -14.27
C VAL A 280 10.08 -4.88 -14.23
N GLY A 281 9.52 -4.23 -15.25
CA GLY A 281 9.33 -2.79 -15.30
C GLY A 281 8.53 -2.27 -14.12
N GLY A 282 7.44 -2.96 -13.76
CA GLY A 282 6.65 -2.64 -12.57
C GLY A 282 7.44 -2.77 -11.25
N GLN A 283 8.41 -3.70 -11.16
CA GLN A 283 9.30 -3.78 -9.99
C GLN A 283 10.27 -2.57 -9.94
N ILE A 284 10.79 -2.15 -11.08
CA ILE A 284 11.64 -0.96 -11.18
C ILE A 284 10.85 0.30 -10.79
N GLU A 285 9.64 0.46 -11.31
CA GLU A 285 8.72 1.54 -10.98
C GLU A 285 8.34 1.55 -9.49
N SER A 286 8.25 0.38 -8.85
CA SER A 286 7.88 0.25 -7.45
C SER A 286 8.83 0.99 -6.50
N ILE A 287 10.07 1.23 -6.89
CA ILE A 287 11.03 2.03 -6.12
C ILE A 287 10.54 3.48 -6.00
N SER A 288 10.08 4.06 -7.11
CA SER A 288 9.51 5.40 -7.15
C SER A 288 8.20 5.48 -6.36
N TRP A 289 7.32 4.53 -6.63
CA TRP A 289 6.01 4.45 -6.00
C TRP A 289 6.09 4.28 -4.48
N ASN A 290 6.90 3.36 -3.97
CA ASN A 290 7.08 3.14 -2.52
C ASN A 290 7.64 4.38 -1.82
N THR A 291 8.55 5.10 -2.47
CA THR A 291 9.09 6.36 -1.95
C THR A 291 7.99 7.42 -1.83
N ALA A 292 7.21 7.60 -2.89
CA ALA A 292 6.12 8.56 -2.93
C ALA A 292 5.00 8.21 -1.94
N ASP A 293 4.61 6.93 -1.82
CA ASP A 293 3.59 6.45 -0.88
C ASP A 293 4.01 6.66 0.58
N GLY A 294 5.28 6.41 0.92
CA GLY A 294 5.83 6.68 2.24
C GLY A 294 5.71 8.16 2.64
N PHE A 295 6.01 9.08 1.72
CA PHE A 295 5.79 10.51 1.92
C PHE A 295 4.30 10.85 2.00
N ALA A 296 3.46 10.27 1.17
CA ALA A 296 2.02 10.47 1.17
C ALA A 296 1.39 10.05 2.50
N ALA A 297 1.82 8.93 3.07
CA ALA A 297 1.37 8.45 4.38
C ALA A 297 1.79 9.39 5.51
N ALA A 298 3.01 9.92 5.47
CA ALA A 298 3.48 10.93 6.41
C ALA A 298 2.69 12.24 6.28
N LEU A 299 2.44 12.67 5.05
CA LEU A 299 1.64 13.87 4.77
C LEU A 299 0.20 13.71 5.23
N ASN A 300 -0.39 12.52 5.07
CA ASN A 300 -1.73 12.22 5.57
C ASN A 300 -1.85 12.48 7.08
N ALA A 301 -0.94 11.91 7.87
CA ALA A 301 -0.93 12.11 9.32
C ALA A 301 -0.66 13.58 9.71
N PHE A 302 0.28 14.23 9.00
CA PHE A 302 0.58 15.65 9.21
C PHE A 302 -0.63 16.54 8.92
N VAL A 303 -1.30 16.33 7.80
CA VAL A 303 -2.51 17.06 7.40
C VAL A 303 -3.63 16.78 8.38
N GLY A 304 -3.86 15.52 8.76
CA GLY A 304 -4.90 15.13 9.72
C GLY A 304 -4.75 15.86 11.06
N GLN A 305 -3.56 15.84 11.67
CA GLN A 305 -3.33 16.54 12.93
C GLN A 305 -3.45 18.07 12.80
N ASN A 306 -2.91 18.67 11.74
CA ASN A 306 -2.99 20.13 11.55
C ASN A 306 -4.40 20.59 11.19
N TYR A 307 -5.17 19.78 10.46
CA TYR A 307 -6.58 20.03 10.18
C TYR A 307 -7.41 19.95 11.45
N GLY A 308 -7.23 18.90 12.27
CA GLY A 308 -7.88 18.79 13.58
C GLY A 308 -7.56 19.97 14.51
N ALA A 309 -6.32 20.48 14.46
CA ALA A 309 -5.88 21.66 15.23
C ALA A 309 -6.32 23.01 14.61
N ASN A 310 -7.15 23.03 13.58
CA ASN A 310 -7.56 24.24 12.83
C ASN A 310 -6.39 25.05 12.21
N LYS A 311 -5.23 24.43 11.96
CA LYS A 311 -4.03 25.08 11.39
C LYS A 311 -3.96 24.95 9.88
N MET A 312 -4.96 25.48 9.18
CA MET A 312 -5.11 25.33 7.73
C MET A 312 -3.94 25.91 6.92
N ASP A 313 -3.34 27.01 7.40
CA ASP A 313 -2.14 27.57 6.74
C ASP A 313 -0.96 26.62 6.82
N ARG A 314 -0.83 25.87 7.92
CA ARG A 314 0.21 24.86 8.08
C ARG A 314 -0.07 23.63 7.18
N VAL A 315 -1.33 23.23 7.00
CA VAL A 315 -1.74 22.20 6.03
C VAL A 315 -1.30 22.60 4.62
N LYS A 316 -1.59 23.84 4.18
CA LYS A 316 -1.20 24.34 2.85
C LYS A 316 0.32 24.38 2.65
N LYS A 317 1.06 24.86 3.66
CA LYS A 317 2.53 24.90 3.63
C LYS A 317 3.11 23.48 3.58
N GLY A 318 2.56 22.54 4.37
CA GLY A 318 2.98 21.14 4.37
C GLY A 318 2.75 20.46 3.03
N TYR A 319 1.57 20.67 2.45
CA TYR A 319 1.24 20.16 1.13
C TYR A 319 2.18 20.72 0.04
N ARG A 320 2.43 22.03 0.02
CA ARG A 320 3.38 22.63 -0.93
C ARG A 320 4.80 22.08 -0.76
N ALA A 321 5.27 21.94 0.47
CA ALA A 321 6.59 21.35 0.75
C ALA A 321 6.67 19.90 0.23
N SER A 322 5.61 19.10 0.42
CA SER A 322 5.55 17.73 -0.09
C SER A 322 5.47 17.68 -1.61
N LEU A 323 4.71 18.58 -2.25
CA LEU A 323 4.69 18.69 -3.72
C LEU A 323 6.07 18.97 -4.30
N TRP A 324 6.84 19.88 -3.69
CA TRP A 324 8.22 20.14 -4.12
C TRP A 324 9.09 18.92 -3.94
N THR A 325 9.06 18.29 -2.77
CA THR A 325 9.89 17.11 -2.48
C THR A 325 9.52 15.92 -3.39
N GLY A 326 8.23 15.61 -3.48
CA GLY A 326 7.74 14.51 -4.33
C GLY A 326 7.87 14.83 -5.82
N GLY A 327 7.69 16.10 -6.22
CA GLY A 327 7.88 16.55 -7.58
C GLY A 327 9.35 16.43 -8.02
N ILE A 328 10.30 16.91 -7.21
CA ILE A 328 11.74 16.76 -7.49
C ILE A 328 12.10 15.27 -7.62
N TRP A 329 11.67 14.44 -6.70
CA TRP A 329 11.89 13.00 -6.77
C TRP A 329 11.32 12.41 -8.06
N GLY A 330 10.05 12.69 -8.37
CA GLY A 330 9.40 12.21 -9.59
C GLY A 330 10.11 12.66 -10.86
N TRP A 331 10.56 13.92 -10.93
CA TRP A 331 11.34 14.42 -12.08
C TRP A 331 12.72 13.77 -12.20
N ILE A 332 13.38 13.44 -11.08
CA ILE A 332 14.64 12.68 -11.10
C ILE A 332 14.40 11.30 -11.71
N ILE A 333 13.36 10.58 -11.26
CA ILE A 333 13.03 9.26 -11.79
C ILE A 333 12.61 9.35 -13.27
N THR A 334 11.78 10.33 -13.63
CA THR A 334 11.43 10.61 -15.04
C THR A 334 12.70 10.78 -15.88
N ALA A 335 13.65 11.59 -15.42
CA ALA A 335 14.92 11.79 -16.14
C ALA A 335 15.72 10.50 -16.28
N ILE A 336 15.80 9.69 -15.21
CA ILE A 336 16.49 8.40 -15.24
C ILE A 336 15.82 7.45 -16.25
N PHE A 337 14.50 7.32 -16.22
CA PHE A 337 13.78 6.39 -17.11
C PHE A 337 13.79 6.82 -18.55
N VAL A 338 13.75 8.13 -18.83
CA VAL A 338 13.73 8.66 -20.19
C VAL A 338 15.12 8.75 -20.82
N PHE A 339 16.15 9.15 -20.04
CA PHE A 339 17.49 9.36 -20.60
C PHE A 339 18.45 8.15 -20.44
N VAL A 340 18.15 7.21 -19.51
CA VAL A 340 19.00 6.07 -19.22
C VAL A 340 18.23 4.73 -19.27
N PRO A 341 17.22 4.55 -20.14
CA PRO A 341 16.40 3.35 -20.14
C PRO A 341 17.18 2.09 -20.58
N LYS A 342 18.05 2.23 -21.59
CA LYS A 342 18.78 1.09 -22.17
C LYS A 342 19.78 0.43 -21.20
N PRO A 343 20.60 1.15 -20.43
CA PRO A 343 21.41 0.56 -19.37
C PRO A 343 20.56 -0.16 -18.31
N ILE A 344 19.42 0.43 -17.89
CA ILE A 344 18.52 -0.19 -16.90
C ILE A 344 17.95 -1.49 -17.47
N ALA A 345 17.42 -1.47 -18.69
CA ALA A 345 16.87 -2.65 -19.35
C ALA A 345 17.89 -3.80 -19.44
N ARG A 346 19.15 -3.51 -19.77
CA ARG A 346 20.24 -4.48 -19.87
C ARG A 346 20.64 -5.14 -18.56
N ILE A 347 20.31 -4.58 -17.41
CA ILE A 347 20.54 -5.22 -16.10
C ILE A 347 19.64 -6.46 -15.96
N PHE A 348 18.43 -6.40 -16.51
CA PHE A 348 17.39 -7.40 -16.30
C PHE A 348 17.16 -8.31 -17.51
N PHE A 349 17.44 -7.82 -18.73
CA PHE A 349 17.17 -8.52 -19.97
C PHE A 349 18.43 -8.67 -20.80
N HIS A 350 18.59 -9.84 -21.43
CA HIS A 350 19.73 -10.19 -22.28
C HIS A 350 19.31 -10.31 -23.76
N GLU A 351 18.04 -10.55 -24.03
CA GLU A 351 17.48 -10.67 -25.36
C GLU A 351 17.23 -9.28 -25.96
N ALA A 352 17.64 -9.08 -27.22
CA ALA A 352 17.55 -7.78 -27.89
C ALA A 352 16.11 -7.26 -27.97
N THR A 353 15.16 -8.15 -28.28
CA THR A 353 13.72 -7.84 -28.38
C THR A 353 13.14 -7.39 -27.04
N ALA A 354 13.45 -8.11 -25.96
CA ALA A 354 13.01 -7.75 -24.61
C ALA A 354 13.62 -6.42 -24.15
N ILE A 355 14.87 -6.12 -24.51
CA ILE A 355 15.52 -4.84 -24.20
C ILE A 355 14.80 -3.68 -24.92
N GLU A 356 14.47 -3.84 -26.21
CA GLU A 356 13.75 -2.79 -26.97
C GLU A 356 12.38 -2.53 -26.36
N ILE A 357 11.60 -3.57 -26.06
CA ILE A 357 10.30 -3.45 -25.41
C ILE A 357 10.44 -2.77 -24.01
N ALA A 358 11.49 -3.13 -23.25
CA ALA A 358 11.74 -2.56 -21.94
C ALA A 358 12.14 -1.07 -22.00
N VAL A 359 12.90 -0.68 -23.03
CA VAL A 359 13.24 0.73 -23.29
C VAL A 359 11.98 1.56 -23.57
N ASP A 360 11.11 1.07 -24.43
CA ASP A 360 9.84 1.73 -24.75
C ASP A 360 8.96 1.85 -23.49
N TYR A 361 8.83 0.75 -22.71
CA TYR A 361 8.11 0.76 -21.45
C TYR A 361 8.61 1.83 -20.49
N LEU A 362 9.93 1.85 -20.23
CA LEU A 362 10.55 2.78 -19.29
C LEU A 362 10.37 4.24 -19.73
N ILE A 363 10.51 4.53 -21.02
CA ILE A 363 10.31 5.88 -21.55
C ILE A 363 8.84 6.31 -21.37
N ILE A 364 7.89 5.48 -21.80
CA ILE A 364 6.47 5.83 -21.79
C ILE A 364 5.96 6.01 -20.37
N VAL A 365 6.27 5.05 -19.47
CA VAL A 365 5.86 5.12 -18.07
C VAL A 365 6.63 6.22 -17.33
N GLY A 366 7.92 6.37 -17.63
CA GLY A 366 8.78 7.39 -17.06
C GLY A 366 8.25 8.82 -17.23
N LEU A 367 7.61 9.13 -18.35
CA LEU A 367 7.00 10.44 -18.60
C LEU A 367 5.89 10.79 -17.60
N SER A 368 5.26 9.80 -16.98
CA SER A 368 4.19 10.00 -16.00
C SER A 368 4.64 9.95 -14.54
N GLU A 369 5.88 9.55 -14.24
CA GLU A 369 6.39 9.35 -12.89
C GLU A 369 6.26 10.59 -11.98
N ALA A 370 6.62 11.76 -12.49
CA ALA A 370 6.48 13.01 -11.74
C ALA A 370 5.01 13.29 -11.37
N PHE A 371 4.09 13.03 -12.28
CA PHE A 371 2.67 13.22 -12.06
C PHE A 371 2.11 12.18 -11.10
N MET A 372 2.57 10.93 -11.16
CA MET A 372 2.21 9.87 -10.23
C MET A 372 2.67 10.20 -8.80
N CYS A 373 3.90 10.67 -8.62
CA CYS A 373 4.39 11.11 -7.31
C CYS A 373 3.53 12.26 -6.74
N VAL A 374 3.19 13.23 -7.56
CA VAL A 374 2.32 14.36 -7.19
C VAL A 374 0.89 13.88 -6.87
N GLU A 375 0.36 12.93 -7.63
CA GLU A 375 -0.93 12.27 -7.36
C GLU A 375 -0.93 11.66 -5.95
N LEU A 376 0.04 10.79 -5.62
CA LEU A 376 0.12 10.11 -4.33
C LEU A 376 0.21 11.10 -3.16
N MET A 377 1.04 12.14 -3.29
CA MET A 377 1.14 13.21 -2.28
C MET A 377 -0.22 13.91 -2.07
N THR A 378 -0.94 14.17 -3.16
CA THR A 378 -2.23 14.86 -3.08
C THR A 378 -3.31 13.98 -2.50
N VAL A 379 -3.35 12.69 -2.85
CA VAL A 379 -4.23 11.69 -2.24
C VAL A 379 -3.96 11.58 -0.75
N GLY A 380 -2.69 11.56 -0.32
CA GLY A 380 -2.31 11.59 1.09
C GLY A 380 -2.87 12.81 1.82
N ALA A 381 -2.72 14.00 1.24
CA ALA A 381 -3.22 15.25 1.82
C ALA A 381 -4.75 15.30 1.87
N LEU A 382 -5.44 14.95 0.79
CA LEU A 382 -6.92 14.93 0.75
C LEU A 382 -7.49 13.89 1.70
N SER A 383 -6.88 12.73 1.82
CA SER A 383 -7.27 11.69 2.78
C SER A 383 -7.10 12.19 4.22
N GLY A 384 -6.01 12.90 4.54
CA GLY A 384 -5.80 13.54 5.84
C GLY A 384 -6.87 14.58 6.20
N LEU A 385 -7.45 15.26 5.18
CA LEU A 385 -8.64 16.12 5.34
C LEU A 385 -9.95 15.34 5.49
N GLY A 386 -9.93 13.99 5.40
CA GLY A 386 -11.12 13.14 5.43
C GLY A 386 -11.90 13.10 4.11
N LYS A 387 -11.30 13.55 2.98
CA LYS A 387 -11.95 13.62 1.67
C LYS A 387 -11.66 12.39 0.79
N THR A 388 -11.58 11.21 1.40
CA THR A 388 -11.24 9.95 0.71
C THR A 388 -12.23 9.57 -0.38
N HIS A 389 -13.52 9.92 -0.24
CA HIS A 389 -14.53 9.70 -1.26
C HIS A 389 -14.20 10.39 -2.59
N LEU A 390 -13.68 11.64 -2.54
CA LEU A 390 -13.24 12.34 -3.75
C LEU A 390 -12.02 11.67 -4.37
N CYS A 391 -11.07 11.24 -3.53
CA CYS A 391 -9.91 10.50 -4.00
C CYS A 391 -10.33 9.23 -4.74
N SER A 392 -11.25 8.46 -4.15
CA SER A 392 -11.72 7.20 -4.72
C SER A 392 -12.47 7.40 -6.03
N VAL A 393 -13.38 8.38 -6.09
CA VAL A 393 -14.14 8.68 -7.32
C VAL A 393 -13.20 9.07 -8.46
N ILE A 394 -12.29 10.02 -8.22
CA ILE A 394 -11.32 10.46 -9.23
C ILE A 394 -10.43 9.28 -9.66
N SER A 395 -9.87 8.53 -8.70
CA SER A 395 -8.99 7.40 -9.01
C SER A 395 -9.71 6.30 -9.79
N ILE A 396 -10.93 5.90 -9.38
CA ILE A 396 -11.68 4.83 -10.04
C ILE A 396 -12.04 5.23 -11.48
N ILE A 397 -12.52 6.44 -11.70
CA ILE A 397 -12.90 6.92 -13.03
C ILE A 397 -11.70 6.95 -13.97
N PHE A 398 -10.61 7.61 -13.57
CA PHE A 398 -9.46 7.79 -14.45
C PHE A 398 -8.59 6.54 -14.58
N THR A 399 -8.53 5.68 -13.55
CA THR A 399 -7.86 4.38 -13.67
C THR A 399 -8.72 3.42 -14.50
N GLY A 400 -10.05 3.45 -14.36
CA GLY A 400 -10.97 2.67 -15.19
C GLY A 400 -10.93 3.07 -16.66
N ALA A 401 -10.77 4.37 -16.96
CA ALA A 401 -10.63 4.89 -18.31
C ALA A 401 -9.38 4.35 -19.04
N ARG A 402 -8.41 3.77 -18.32
CA ARG A 402 -7.24 3.10 -18.94
C ARG A 402 -7.66 1.95 -19.85
N ILE A 403 -8.70 1.19 -19.49
CA ILE A 403 -9.14 0.01 -20.27
C ILE A 403 -9.64 0.44 -21.65
N PRO A 404 -10.68 1.28 -21.80
CA PRO A 404 -11.16 1.69 -23.12
C PRO A 404 -10.09 2.46 -23.91
N LEU A 405 -9.27 3.28 -23.23
CA LEU A 405 -8.18 4.01 -23.89
C LEU A 405 -7.10 3.04 -24.42
N ALA A 406 -6.72 2.02 -23.64
CA ALA A 406 -5.76 1.01 -24.08
C ALA A 406 -6.31 0.22 -25.28
N ILE A 407 -7.60 -0.18 -25.28
CA ILE A 407 -8.23 -0.86 -26.41
C ILE A 407 -8.18 0.00 -27.66
N LEU A 408 -8.45 1.29 -27.52
CA LEU A 408 -8.40 2.24 -28.65
C LEU A 408 -6.98 2.38 -29.19
N LEU A 409 -6.00 2.64 -28.31
CA LEU A 409 -4.61 2.88 -28.70
C LEU A 409 -3.93 1.62 -29.25
N CYS A 410 -4.25 0.43 -28.75
CA CYS A 410 -3.75 -0.83 -29.30
C CYS A 410 -4.16 -1.10 -30.75
N ARG A 411 -5.26 -0.50 -31.20
CA ARG A 411 -5.72 -0.61 -32.60
C ARG A 411 -4.99 0.32 -33.54
N THR A 412 -4.19 1.22 -33.03
CA THR A 412 -3.33 2.14 -33.81
C THR A 412 -1.97 1.51 -34.06
N ALA A 413 -1.07 2.24 -34.70
CA ALA A 413 0.31 1.84 -34.91
C ALA A 413 1.13 1.66 -33.62
N LEU A 414 0.58 2.07 -32.46
CA LEU A 414 1.24 1.94 -31.16
C LEU A 414 1.24 0.50 -30.64
N GLY A 415 0.26 -0.35 -31.03
CA GLY A 415 0.21 -1.74 -30.59
C GLY A 415 0.36 -1.89 -29.08
N LEU A 416 1.36 -2.64 -28.60
CA LEU A 416 1.67 -2.84 -27.18
C LEU A 416 1.90 -1.51 -26.42
N ASN A 417 2.64 -0.58 -27.03
CA ASN A 417 2.93 0.73 -26.44
C ASN A 417 1.66 1.53 -26.14
N GLY A 418 0.56 1.25 -26.86
CA GLY A 418 -0.75 1.86 -26.62
C GLY A 418 -1.31 1.57 -25.21
N ILE A 419 -1.03 0.40 -24.63
CA ILE A 419 -1.45 0.07 -23.26
C ILE A 419 -0.71 0.98 -22.26
N TRP A 420 0.60 1.10 -22.40
CA TRP A 420 1.42 1.91 -21.52
C TRP A 420 1.16 3.42 -21.70
N CYS A 421 0.90 3.86 -22.93
CA CYS A 421 0.44 5.24 -23.20
C CYS A 421 -0.90 5.55 -22.49
N ALA A 422 -1.83 4.59 -22.44
CA ALA A 422 -3.08 4.74 -21.70
C ALA A 422 -2.84 4.89 -20.19
N VAL A 423 -1.92 4.09 -19.63
CA VAL A 423 -1.52 4.18 -18.21
C VAL A 423 -0.90 5.54 -17.92
N SER A 424 0.08 5.97 -18.70
CA SER A 424 0.78 7.25 -18.52
C SER A 424 -0.14 8.46 -18.68
N SER A 425 -0.96 8.48 -19.73
CA SER A 425 -1.91 9.58 -19.96
C SER A 425 -2.89 9.71 -18.79
N SER A 426 -3.43 8.58 -18.31
CA SER A 426 -4.31 8.56 -17.14
C SER A 426 -3.62 9.11 -15.89
N SER A 427 -2.35 8.74 -15.62
CA SER A 427 -1.59 9.20 -14.46
C SER A 427 -1.31 10.70 -14.54
N ILE A 428 -0.97 11.23 -15.72
CA ILE A 428 -0.75 12.66 -15.93
C ILE A 428 -2.03 13.45 -15.63
N VAL A 429 -3.15 13.02 -16.22
CA VAL A 429 -4.45 13.70 -16.02
C VAL A 429 -4.87 13.64 -14.56
N LYS A 430 -4.73 12.48 -13.89
CA LYS A 430 -5.04 12.34 -12.46
C LYS A 430 -4.19 13.28 -11.61
N GLY A 431 -2.88 13.33 -11.83
CA GLY A 431 -1.98 14.21 -11.10
C GLY A 431 -2.44 15.66 -11.16
N ILE A 432 -2.80 16.15 -12.34
CA ILE A 432 -3.29 17.52 -12.55
C ILE A 432 -4.63 17.74 -11.81
N ILE A 433 -5.58 16.82 -11.99
CA ILE A 433 -6.92 16.95 -11.39
C ILE A 433 -6.84 16.91 -9.86
N PHE A 434 -6.01 16.04 -9.29
CA PHE A 434 -5.85 15.98 -7.83
C PHE A 434 -5.29 17.28 -7.26
N VAL A 435 -4.27 17.85 -7.88
CA VAL A 435 -3.70 19.15 -7.47
C VAL A 435 -4.77 20.26 -7.55
N ALA A 436 -5.49 20.35 -8.65
CA ALA A 436 -6.58 21.31 -8.82
C ALA A 436 -7.66 21.13 -7.73
N THR A 437 -8.05 19.88 -7.44
CA THR A 437 -9.03 19.54 -6.41
C THR A 437 -8.57 19.98 -5.03
N PHE A 438 -7.31 19.76 -4.66
CA PHE A 438 -6.78 20.19 -3.37
C PHE A 438 -6.83 21.72 -3.21
N PHE A 439 -6.38 22.46 -4.22
CA PHE A 439 -6.44 23.93 -4.18
C PHE A 439 -7.87 24.46 -4.16
N TRP A 440 -8.78 23.85 -4.89
CA TRP A 440 -10.19 24.22 -4.89
C TRP A 440 -10.83 24.04 -3.49
N ILE A 441 -10.66 22.87 -2.86
CA ILE A 441 -11.19 22.59 -1.52
C ILE A 441 -10.60 23.54 -0.47
N THR A 442 -9.29 23.78 -0.53
CA THR A 442 -8.62 24.62 0.47
C THR A 442 -8.87 26.11 0.27
N ARG A 443 -9.28 26.54 -0.93
CA ARG A 443 -9.72 27.92 -1.23
C ARG A 443 -11.16 28.15 -0.76
N SER A 444 -12.04 27.21 -1.03
CA SER A 444 -13.45 27.26 -0.63
C SER A 444 -13.64 27.32 0.89
N SER A 445 -12.84 26.58 1.65
CA SER A 445 -12.88 26.62 3.13
C SER A 445 -12.49 27.98 3.73
N ARG A 446 -11.78 28.85 3.00
CA ARG A 446 -11.53 30.25 3.41
C ARG A 446 -12.78 31.12 3.27
N ILE A 447 -13.56 30.92 2.21
CA ILE A 447 -14.76 31.71 1.91
C ILE A 447 -15.82 31.43 2.98
N LEU A 448 -16.02 30.15 3.36
CA LEU A 448 -16.97 29.77 4.39
C LEU A 448 -16.61 30.29 5.81
N LYS A 449 -15.31 30.35 6.16
CA LYS A 449 -14.86 30.93 7.43
C LYS A 449 -14.97 32.46 7.48
N ASN A 450 -14.87 33.14 6.37
CA ASN A 450 -15.08 34.60 6.31
C ASN A 450 -16.56 34.95 6.39
N ASN A 451 -17.45 34.17 5.79
CA ASN A 451 -18.89 34.38 5.86
C ASN A 451 -19.52 34.04 7.24
N SER A 452 -18.85 33.23 8.05
CA SER A 452 -19.28 32.95 9.44
C SER A 452 -18.73 33.94 10.48
N ARG A 453 -17.99 34.95 10.05
CA ARG A 453 -17.46 36.06 10.88
C ARG A 453 -18.11 37.42 10.54
N LEU A 454 -19.00 37.44 9.56
CA LEU A 454 -19.93 38.52 9.28
C LEU A 454 -21.33 38.16 9.79
#